data_9caabaec25548df1235bb10458131fbc
#
_entry.id   9caabaec25548df1235bb10458131fbc
#
_cell.length_a   1.000
_cell.length_b   1.000
_cell.length_c   1.000
_cell.angle_alpha   90.00
_cell.angle_beta   90.00
_cell.angle_gamma   90.00
#
_symmetry.space_group_name_H-M   'P 1'
#
loop_
_entity.id
_entity.type
_entity.pdbx_description
1 polymer ?
#
loop_
_entity_poly.entity_id
_entity_poly.type
_entity_poly.pdbx_seq_one_letter_code
_entity_poly.pdbx_strand_id
1 'polypeptide(L)'
;SDINKALLDLRDVNEKSYQTYLDGKQWQIEDGSELMEKEHAILQYKKELIKFANSTPYLMPALVALRWVSPENNYERVPEFLVSQCNKWQEKQPEHPWVKELCKQSDPSNLPVLIGDVFPNLQLPMLTKDTLAINDLLGKKLIIIDLWASWCAPCRVENREVLVPLWDAYHDQGLQIVAYGLESDEATWRTALEKDGAIRWLHASDLQGDDA
;
A
#
# COMPACT_ATOMS: atom_id res chain seq x y z
N SER A 1 6.19 -15.34 -28.22
CA SER A 1 7.60 -14.95 -28.21
C SER A 1 8.21 -15.34 -26.88
N ASP A 2 9.52 -15.51 -26.80
CA ASP A 2 10.24 -15.94 -25.58
C ASP A 2 9.99 -15.02 -24.39
N ILE A 3 9.71 -13.74 -24.65
CA ILE A 3 9.41 -12.73 -23.63
C ILE A 3 8.06 -12.97 -22.96
N ASN A 4 7.02 -13.27 -23.74
CA ASN A 4 5.71 -13.61 -23.18
C ASN A 4 5.78 -14.89 -22.35
N LYS A 5 6.60 -15.86 -22.81
CA LYS A 5 6.85 -17.09 -22.06
C LYS A 5 7.54 -16.78 -20.73
N ALA A 6 8.57 -15.94 -20.72
CA ALA A 6 9.27 -15.54 -19.49
C ALA A 6 8.34 -14.86 -18.46
N LEU A 7 7.42 -14.00 -18.92
CA LEU A 7 6.42 -13.38 -18.03
C LEU A 7 5.43 -14.39 -17.45
N LEU A 8 4.97 -15.34 -18.29
CA LEU A 8 4.08 -16.41 -17.83
C LEU A 8 4.80 -17.34 -16.85
N ASP A 9 6.05 -17.68 -17.14
CA ASP A 9 6.87 -18.52 -16.26
C ASP A 9 7.08 -17.84 -14.89
N LEU A 10 7.33 -16.52 -14.85
CA LEU A 10 7.43 -15.72 -13.60
C LEU A 10 6.13 -15.77 -12.81
N ARG A 11 4.99 -15.56 -13.47
CA ARG A 11 3.67 -15.66 -12.84
C ARG A 11 3.44 -17.05 -12.26
N ASP A 12 3.67 -18.09 -13.06
CA ASP A 12 3.39 -19.47 -12.67
C ASP A 12 4.30 -19.94 -11.52
N VAL A 13 5.55 -19.46 -11.47
CA VAL A 13 6.44 -19.69 -10.31
C VAL A 13 5.89 -19.04 -9.05
N ASN A 14 5.43 -17.80 -9.15
CA ASN A 14 4.85 -17.09 -8.00
C ASN A 14 3.55 -17.74 -7.53
N GLU A 15 2.64 -18.10 -8.46
CA GLU A 15 1.38 -18.77 -8.11
C GLU A 15 1.63 -20.15 -7.49
N LYS A 16 2.58 -20.93 -8.01
CA LYS A 16 2.95 -22.22 -7.42
C LYS A 16 3.56 -22.07 -6.03
N SER A 17 4.45 -21.12 -5.84
CA SER A 17 5.04 -20.84 -4.53
C SER A 17 3.96 -20.45 -3.52
N TYR A 18 3.02 -19.61 -3.93
CA TYR A 18 1.89 -19.20 -3.13
C TYR A 18 0.94 -20.36 -2.81
N GLN A 19 0.59 -21.19 -3.82
CA GLN A 19 -0.30 -22.34 -3.61
C GLN A 19 0.37 -23.40 -2.70
N THR A 20 1.67 -23.66 -2.88
CA THR A 20 2.44 -24.55 -2.01
C THR A 20 2.43 -24.04 -0.56
N TYR A 21 2.55 -22.72 -0.38
CA TYR A 21 2.46 -22.08 0.91
C TYR A 21 1.07 -22.28 1.55
N LEU A 22 -0.01 -22.08 0.79
CA LEU A 22 -1.37 -22.27 1.26
C LEU A 22 -1.66 -23.75 1.61
N ASP A 23 -1.23 -24.69 0.78
CA ASP A 23 -1.48 -26.11 0.93
C ASP A 23 -0.71 -26.73 2.12
N GLY A 24 0.42 -26.12 2.48
CA GLY A 24 1.29 -26.62 3.56
C GLY A 24 0.94 -26.16 4.97
N LYS A 25 0.00 -25.21 5.13
CA LYS A 25 -0.23 -24.59 6.42
C LYS A 25 -1.72 -24.39 6.75
N GLN A 26 -2.11 -24.84 7.94
CA GLN A 26 -3.37 -24.41 8.56
C GLN A 26 -3.22 -22.94 8.97
N TRP A 27 -4.11 -22.08 8.49
CA TRP A 27 -4.17 -20.69 8.87
C TRP A 27 -4.38 -20.54 10.38
N GLN A 28 -3.35 -20.16 11.08
CA GLN A 28 -3.49 -19.63 12.43
C GLN A 28 -3.52 -18.12 12.32
N ILE A 29 -4.72 -17.56 12.32
CA ILE A 29 -4.98 -16.11 12.23
C ILE A 29 -4.28 -15.32 13.37
N GLU A 30 -3.85 -16.01 14.42
CA GLU A 30 -3.20 -15.41 15.60
C GLU A 30 -1.72 -15.04 15.38
N ASP A 31 -1.06 -15.67 14.42
CA ASP A 31 0.35 -15.35 14.05
C ASP A 31 0.39 -14.70 12.67
N GLY A 32 0.45 -13.39 12.61
CA GLY A 32 0.54 -12.62 11.36
C GLY A 32 1.81 -12.87 10.53
N SER A 33 2.77 -13.69 11.01
CA SER A 33 4.04 -13.96 10.32
C SER A 33 3.85 -14.58 8.94
N GLU A 34 2.87 -15.46 8.77
CA GLU A 34 2.58 -16.12 7.49
C GLU A 34 2.03 -15.15 6.43
N LEU A 35 1.19 -14.19 6.87
CA LEU A 35 0.70 -13.14 5.99
C LEU A 35 1.85 -12.23 5.54
N MET A 36 2.77 -11.90 6.45
CA MET A 36 3.95 -11.08 6.13
C MET A 36 4.89 -11.77 5.14
N GLU A 37 5.10 -13.09 5.24
CA GLU A 37 5.88 -13.86 4.26
C GLU A 37 5.25 -13.82 2.87
N LYS A 38 3.93 -13.97 2.80
CA LYS A 38 3.16 -13.87 1.55
C LYS A 38 3.28 -12.48 0.93
N GLU A 39 3.05 -11.44 1.70
CA GLU A 39 3.19 -10.06 1.23
C GLU A 39 4.61 -9.78 0.72
N HIS A 40 5.62 -10.29 1.40
CA HIS A 40 7.01 -10.19 0.96
C HIS A 40 7.25 -10.85 -0.41
N ALA A 41 6.70 -12.05 -0.62
CA ALA A 41 6.79 -12.76 -1.90
C ALA A 41 6.09 -11.99 -3.04
N ILE A 42 4.90 -11.43 -2.78
CA ILE A 42 4.16 -10.59 -3.72
C ILE A 42 4.99 -9.34 -4.08
N LEU A 43 5.55 -8.66 -3.09
CA LEU A 43 6.39 -7.49 -3.31
C LEU A 43 7.64 -7.81 -4.15
N GLN A 44 8.30 -8.93 -3.92
CA GLN A 44 9.44 -9.35 -4.73
C GLN A 44 9.03 -9.63 -6.17
N TYR A 45 7.92 -10.31 -6.38
CA TYR A 45 7.37 -10.55 -7.70
C TYR A 45 7.04 -9.24 -8.44
N LYS A 46 6.35 -8.30 -7.79
CA LYS A 46 6.08 -6.97 -8.34
C LYS A 46 7.37 -6.23 -8.73
N LYS A 47 8.42 -6.30 -7.90
CA LYS A 47 9.73 -5.68 -8.19
C LYS A 47 10.38 -6.24 -9.48
N GLU A 48 10.34 -7.55 -9.68
CA GLU A 48 10.89 -8.17 -10.90
C GLU A 48 10.06 -7.79 -12.14
N LEU A 49 8.75 -7.71 -12.05
CA LEU A 49 7.90 -7.24 -13.15
C LEU A 49 8.16 -5.77 -13.50
N ILE A 50 8.34 -4.91 -12.50
CA ILE A 50 8.71 -3.50 -12.71
C ILE A 50 10.06 -3.40 -13.43
N LYS A 51 11.06 -4.14 -12.97
CA LYS A 51 12.38 -4.19 -13.59
C LYS A 51 12.30 -4.67 -15.04
N PHE A 52 11.53 -5.72 -15.30
CA PHE A 52 11.28 -6.21 -16.65
C PHE A 52 10.62 -5.15 -17.54
N ALA A 53 9.52 -4.54 -17.08
CA ALA A 53 8.81 -3.52 -17.85
C ALA A 53 9.68 -2.29 -18.15
N ASN A 54 10.54 -1.90 -17.22
CA ASN A 54 11.48 -0.81 -17.41
C ASN A 54 12.56 -1.11 -18.46
N SER A 55 13.00 -2.37 -18.55
CA SER A 55 14.10 -2.77 -19.45
C SER A 55 13.62 -3.24 -20.83
N THR A 56 12.39 -3.77 -20.95
CA THR A 56 11.91 -4.32 -22.23
C THR A 56 11.74 -3.23 -23.31
N PRO A 57 12.18 -3.49 -24.57
CA PRO A 57 11.91 -2.61 -25.69
C PRO A 57 10.53 -2.81 -26.33
N TYR A 58 9.73 -3.74 -25.84
CA TYR A 58 8.45 -4.12 -26.41
C TYR A 58 7.28 -3.64 -25.57
N LEU A 59 6.36 -2.86 -26.20
CA LEU A 59 5.20 -2.27 -25.54
C LEU A 59 4.28 -3.30 -24.87
N MET A 60 3.85 -4.31 -25.64
CA MET A 60 2.84 -5.24 -25.13
C MET A 60 3.27 -6.05 -23.90
N PRO A 61 4.50 -6.60 -23.84
CA PRO A 61 5.00 -7.24 -22.63
C PRO A 61 5.10 -6.28 -21.43
N ALA A 62 5.47 -5.02 -21.67
CA ALA A 62 5.50 -4.00 -20.59
C ALA A 62 4.10 -3.71 -20.04
N LEU A 63 3.08 -3.59 -20.91
CA LEU A 63 1.70 -3.37 -20.49
C LEU A 63 1.12 -4.58 -19.73
N VAL A 64 1.49 -5.80 -20.12
CA VAL A 64 1.10 -7.01 -19.37
C VAL A 64 1.73 -6.99 -17.98
N ALA A 65 3.02 -6.69 -17.86
CA ALA A 65 3.69 -6.56 -16.57
C ALA A 65 3.06 -5.45 -15.71
N LEU A 66 2.75 -4.30 -16.32
CA LEU A 66 2.07 -3.19 -15.65
C LEU A 66 0.74 -3.63 -15.06
N ARG A 67 -0.08 -4.35 -15.82
CA ARG A 67 -1.39 -4.83 -15.35
C ARG A 67 -1.29 -5.79 -14.16
N TRP A 68 -0.22 -6.57 -14.08
CA TRP A 68 0.00 -7.47 -12.94
C TRP A 68 0.56 -6.75 -11.71
N VAL A 69 1.35 -5.70 -11.90
CA VAL A 69 1.90 -4.89 -10.81
C VAL A 69 0.84 -3.94 -10.25
N SER A 70 0.04 -3.33 -11.14
CA SER A 70 -0.91 -2.26 -10.80
C SER A 70 -2.25 -2.49 -11.51
N PRO A 71 -3.09 -3.45 -11.06
CA PRO A 71 -4.41 -3.69 -11.62
C PRO A 71 -5.34 -2.49 -11.41
N GLU A 72 -6.24 -2.23 -12.37
CA GLU A 72 -7.09 -1.03 -12.40
C GLU A 72 -7.98 -0.85 -11.17
N ASN A 73 -8.51 -1.94 -10.63
CA ASN A 73 -9.49 -1.93 -9.55
C ASN A 73 -8.91 -2.46 -8.23
N ASN A 74 -7.62 -2.27 -8.01
CA ASN A 74 -6.96 -2.73 -6.79
C ASN A 74 -6.40 -1.52 -6.04
N TYR A 75 -6.73 -1.38 -4.75
CA TYR A 75 -6.14 -0.36 -3.87
C TYR A 75 -4.64 -0.54 -3.65
N GLU A 76 -4.08 -1.74 -3.93
CA GLU A 76 -2.63 -1.99 -3.98
C GLU A 76 -1.96 -1.53 -5.28
N ARG A 77 -2.59 -0.63 -6.03
CA ARG A 77 -2.00 -0.06 -7.24
C ARG A 77 -0.64 0.58 -6.94
N VAL A 78 0.23 0.58 -7.95
CA VAL A 78 1.51 1.30 -7.91
C VAL A 78 1.42 2.46 -8.93
N PRO A 79 0.81 3.57 -8.55
CA PRO A 79 0.52 4.67 -9.48
C PRO A 79 1.79 5.30 -10.05
N GLU A 80 2.88 5.37 -9.30
CA GLU A 80 4.17 5.85 -9.80
C GLU A 80 4.69 5.00 -10.96
N PHE A 81 4.44 3.69 -10.91
CA PHE A 81 4.80 2.80 -12.01
C PHE A 81 3.96 3.05 -13.25
N LEU A 82 2.66 3.34 -13.07
CA LEU A 82 1.75 3.75 -14.16
C LEU A 82 2.30 5.00 -14.87
N VAL A 83 2.63 6.04 -14.11
CA VAL A 83 3.19 7.31 -14.62
C VAL A 83 4.51 7.05 -15.33
N SER A 84 5.40 6.27 -14.74
CA SER A 84 6.71 5.99 -15.35
C SER A 84 6.59 5.25 -16.68
N GLN A 85 5.65 4.31 -16.80
CA GLN A 85 5.38 3.61 -18.05
C GLN A 85 4.69 4.49 -19.10
N CYS A 86 3.77 5.37 -18.70
CA CYS A 86 3.23 6.39 -19.61
C CYS A 86 4.36 7.24 -20.20
N ASN A 87 5.19 7.83 -19.38
CA ASN A 87 6.30 8.69 -19.83
C ASN A 87 7.24 7.94 -20.80
N LYS A 88 7.66 6.73 -20.43
CA LYS A 88 8.52 5.88 -21.27
C LYS A 88 7.92 5.62 -22.65
N TRP A 89 6.65 5.26 -22.72
CA TRP A 89 6.02 4.83 -23.95
C TRP A 89 5.47 5.99 -24.78
N GLN A 90 5.10 7.09 -24.13
CA GLN A 90 4.74 8.33 -24.82
C GLN A 90 5.90 8.90 -25.64
N GLU A 91 7.14 8.80 -25.13
CA GLU A 91 8.33 9.19 -25.89
C GLU A 91 8.58 8.31 -27.12
N LYS A 92 8.29 6.99 -27.01
CA LYS A 92 8.60 6.00 -28.05
C LYS A 92 7.50 5.81 -29.07
N GLN A 93 6.24 5.85 -28.66
CA GLN A 93 5.07 5.49 -29.48
C GLN A 93 3.85 6.35 -29.09
N PRO A 94 3.92 7.69 -29.19
CA PRO A 94 2.87 8.61 -28.69
C PRO A 94 1.51 8.38 -29.35
N GLU A 95 1.50 7.94 -30.62
CA GLU A 95 0.24 7.73 -31.37
C GLU A 95 -0.39 6.36 -31.14
N HIS A 96 0.29 5.47 -30.42
CA HIS A 96 -0.25 4.11 -30.20
C HIS A 96 -1.49 4.16 -29.28
N PRO A 97 -2.64 3.55 -29.63
CA PRO A 97 -3.88 3.64 -28.87
C PRO A 97 -3.73 3.22 -27.40
N TRP A 98 -3.00 2.14 -27.13
CA TRP A 98 -2.75 1.65 -25.76
C TRP A 98 -1.87 2.60 -24.94
N VAL A 99 -0.98 3.35 -25.59
CA VAL A 99 -0.17 4.38 -24.91
C VAL A 99 -1.04 5.57 -24.53
N LYS A 100 -1.91 6.01 -25.43
CA LYS A 100 -2.87 7.09 -25.15
C LYS A 100 -3.79 6.73 -23.98
N GLU A 101 -4.29 5.48 -23.94
CA GLU A 101 -5.13 5.02 -22.84
C GLU A 101 -4.34 4.92 -21.52
N LEU A 102 -3.14 4.37 -21.54
CA LEU A 102 -2.25 4.35 -20.38
C LEU A 102 -2.01 5.76 -19.81
N CYS A 103 -1.71 6.72 -20.67
CA CYS A 103 -1.43 8.09 -20.24
C CYS A 103 -2.68 8.82 -19.73
N LYS A 104 -3.86 8.49 -20.24
CA LYS A 104 -5.13 8.96 -19.69
C LYS A 104 -5.36 8.45 -18.27
N GLN A 105 -5.05 7.17 -18.01
CA GLN A 105 -5.14 6.57 -16.68
C GLN A 105 -4.08 7.14 -15.72
N SER A 106 -3.00 7.68 -16.25
CA SER A 106 -1.91 8.31 -15.50
C SER A 106 -2.10 9.82 -15.29
N ASP A 107 -3.25 10.36 -15.70
CA ASP A 107 -3.57 11.77 -15.45
C ASP A 107 -3.62 12.04 -13.94
N PRO A 108 -2.97 13.11 -13.43
CA PRO A 108 -2.95 13.43 -12.01
C PRO A 108 -4.34 13.51 -11.35
N SER A 109 -5.38 13.88 -12.13
CA SER A 109 -6.76 13.92 -11.62
C SER A 109 -7.35 12.54 -11.30
N ASN A 110 -6.74 11.47 -11.82
CA ASN A 110 -7.18 10.08 -11.66
C ASN A 110 -6.28 9.29 -10.69
N LEU A 111 -5.26 9.94 -10.13
CA LEU A 111 -4.27 9.28 -9.28
C LEU A 111 -4.43 9.70 -7.80
N PRO A 112 -4.07 8.81 -6.87
CA PRO A 112 -3.89 9.21 -5.47
C PRO A 112 -2.66 10.12 -5.32
N VAL A 113 -2.37 10.51 -4.09
CA VAL A 113 -1.12 11.22 -3.75
C VAL A 113 0.09 10.35 -4.09
N LEU A 114 1.02 10.90 -4.85
CA LEU A 114 2.24 10.22 -5.25
C LEU A 114 3.43 10.61 -4.37
N ILE A 115 4.52 9.85 -4.47
CA ILE A 115 5.77 10.18 -3.79
C ILE A 115 6.28 11.54 -4.28
N GLY A 116 6.45 12.46 -3.34
CA GLY A 116 6.88 13.83 -3.60
C GLY A 116 5.75 14.86 -3.73
N ASP A 117 4.51 14.43 -3.78
CA ASP A 117 3.35 15.31 -3.78
C ASP A 117 3.08 15.89 -2.38
N VAL A 118 2.39 17.02 -2.35
CA VAL A 118 1.88 17.59 -1.10
C VAL A 118 0.67 16.77 -0.65
N PHE A 119 0.76 16.22 0.55
CA PHE A 119 -0.36 15.48 1.13
C PHE A 119 -1.56 16.42 1.37
N PRO A 120 -2.79 16.04 1.03
CA PRO A 120 -3.97 16.89 1.19
C PRO A 120 -4.25 17.21 2.67
N ASN A 121 -4.76 18.41 2.91
CA ASN A 121 -5.15 18.81 4.27
C ASN A 121 -6.51 18.20 4.66
N LEU A 122 -6.49 16.94 5.07
CA LEU A 122 -7.67 16.22 5.50
C LEU A 122 -8.09 16.66 6.93
N GLN A 123 -9.39 16.66 7.17
CA GLN A 123 -9.97 16.85 8.50
C GLN A 123 -10.30 15.48 9.09
N LEU A 124 -9.60 15.09 10.14
CA LEU A 124 -9.69 13.76 10.74
C LEU A 124 -10.55 13.78 12.01
N PRO A 125 -11.63 12.97 12.09
CA PRO A 125 -12.42 12.80 13.31
C PRO A 125 -11.62 11.96 14.31
N MET A 126 -11.16 12.61 15.39
CA MET A 126 -10.26 12.00 16.35
C MET A 126 -10.97 11.11 17.38
N LEU A 127 -10.26 10.14 17.92
CA LEU A 127 -10.71 9.31 19.05
C LEU A 127 -11.08 10.14 20.29
N THR A 128 -10.48 11.32 20.44
CA THR A 128 -10.76 12.33 21.47
C THR A 128 -12.02 13.14 21.23
N LYS A 129 -12.74 12.87 20.12
CA LYS A 129 -13.99 13.53 19.71
C LYS A 129 -13.85 14.96 19.19
N ASP A 130 -12.64 15.44 18.98
CA ASP A 130 -12.31 16.66 18.26
C ASP A 130 -11.98 16.34 16.78
N THR A 131 -11.63 17.36 16.03
CA THR A 131 -11.19 17.23 14.64
C THR A 131 -9.78 17.77 14.52
N LEU A 132 -8.90 17.01 13.85
CA LEU A 132 -7.52 17.39 13.56
C LEU A 132 -7.36 17.63 12.05
N ALA A 133 -6.82 18.78 11.67
CA ALA A 133 -6.37 19.00 10.31
C ALA A 133 -4.93 18.50 10.15
N ILE A 134 -4.62 17.81 9.05
CA ILE A 134 -3.26 17.31 8.80
C ILE A 134 -2.23 18.45 8.83
N ASN A 135 -2.59 19.63 8.36
CA ASN A 135 -1.71 20.81 8.41
C ASN A 135 -1.35 21.26 9.83
N ASP A 136 -2.14 20.90 10.86
CA ASP A 136 -1.80 21.20 12.26
C ASP A 136 -0.58 20.42 12.76
N LEU A 137 -0.17 19.38 12.00
CA LEU A 137 1.02 18.59 12.26
C LEU A 137 2.28 19.14 11.58
N LEU A 138 2.17 20.19 10.78
CA LEU A 138 3.32 20.83 10.14
C LEU A 138 4.33 21.30 11.21
N GLY A 139 5.60 21.11 10.92
CA GLY A 139 6.70 21.37 11.88
C GLY A 139 7.22 20.13 12.60
N LYS A 140 6.55 18.98 12.48
CA LYS A 140 7.14 17.68 12.86
C LYS A 140 8.19 17.26 11.82
N LYS A 141 9.22 16.53 12.27
CA LYS A 141 10.29 16.09 11.36
C LYS A 141 9.84 14.97 10.43
N LEU A 142 8.98 14.08 10.95
CA LEU A 142 8.42 12.96 10.21
C LEU A 142 7.01 12.68 10.70
N ILE A 143 6.09 12.48 9.79
CA ILE A 143 4.72 12.05 10.06
C ILE A 143 4.51 10.71 9.37
N ILE A 144 4.10 9.70 10.12
CA ILE A 144 3.60 8.42 9.58
C ILE A 144 2.08 8.51 9.59
N ILE A 145 1.45 8.28 8.42
CA ILE A 145 0.01 8.10 8.30
C ILE A 145 -0.20 6.61 8.09
N ASP A 146 -0.87 5.97 9.05
CA ASP A 146 -1.13 4.54 9.08
C ASP A 146 -2.62 4.27 8.85
N LEU A 147 -2.95 3.40 7.89
CA LEU A 147 -4.31 2.94 7.64
C LEU A 147 -4.42 1.49 8.13
N TRP A 148 -5.25 1.27 9.13
CA TRP A 148 -5.32 -0.01 9.80
C TRP A 148 -6.73 -0.36 10.29
N ALA A 149 -6.92 -1.56 10.86
CA ALA A 149 -8.14 -1.92 11.56
C ALA A 149 -7.87 -2.90 12.71
N SER A 150 -8.75 -2.92 13.72
CA SER A 150 -8.65 -3.83 14.87
C SER A 150 -8.75 -5.31 14.48
N TRP A 151 -9.43 -5.61 13.40
CA TRP A 151 -9.55 -6.95 12.81
C TRP A 151 -8.41 -7.31 11.84
N CYS A 152 -7.56 -6.36 11.46
CA CYS A 152 -6.43 -6.58 10.57
C CYS A 152 -5.26 -7.19 11.34
N ALA A 153 -5.09 -8.50 11.30
CA ALA A 153 -4.04 -9.20 12.05
C ALA A 153 -2.60 -8.73 11.70
N PRO A 154 -2.21 -8.53 10.41
CA PRO A 154 -0.91 -7.97 10.07
C PRO A 154 -0.69 -6.57 10.65
N CYS A 155 -1.71 -5.70 10.59
CA CYS A 155 -1.63 -4.34 11.14
C CYS A 155 -1.37 -4.36 12.66
N ARG A 156 -2.02 -5.31 13.36
CA ARG A 156 -1.82 -5.52 14.80
C ARG A 156 -0.38 -5.96 15.14
N VAL A 157 0.22 -6.77 14.27
CA VAL A 157 1.63 -7.16 14.39
C VAL A 157 2.53 -5.94 14.12
N GLU A 158 2.26 -5.19 13.08
CA GLU A 158 3.02 -3.97 12.74
C GLU A 158 2.96 -2.93 13.87
N ASN A 159 1.80 -2.71 14.48
CA ASN A 159 1.65 -1.85 15.64
C ASN A 159 2.65 -2.23 16.75
N ARG A 160 2.68 -3.52 17.15
CA ARG A 160 3.51 -3.99 18.26
C ARG A 160 5.00 -4.08 17.92
N GLU A 161 5.31 -4.60 16.73
CA GLU A 161 6.68 -4.98 16.37
C GLU A 161 7.46 -3.84 15.68
N VAL A 162 6.73 -2.88 15.09
CA VAL A 162 7.33 -1.79 14.31
C VAL A 162 6.97 -0.41 14.87
N LEU A 163 5.68 -0.06 14.93
CA LEU A 163 5.27 1.31 15.25
C LEU A 163 5.52 1.67 16.72
N VAL A 164 5.29 0.74 17.66
CA VAL A 164 5.59 0.96 19.09
C VAL A 164 7.07 1.18 19.32
N PRO A 165 7.99 0.33 18.84
CA PRO A 165 9.42 0.60 18.94
C PRO A 165 9.88 1.89 18.27
N LEU A 166 9.32 2.24 17.11
CA LEU A 166 9.62 3.51 16.44
C LEU A 166 9.16 4.72 17.27
N TRP A 167 7.96 4.65 17.82
CA TRP A 167 7.45 5.68 18.71
C TRP A 167 8.35 5.88 19.91
N ASP A 168 8.72 4.79 20.60
CA ASP A 168 9.61 4.86 21.77
C ASP A 168 10.97 5.48 21.45
N ALA A 169 11.51 5.17 20.28
CA ALA A 169 12.83 5.66 19.88
C ALA A 169 12.83 7.12 19.37
N TYR A 170 11.77 7.58 18.71
CA TYR A 170 11.84 8.79 17.90
C TYR A 170 10.76 9.83 18.16
N HIS A 171 9.75 9.55 19.00
CA HIS A 171 8.69 10.52 19.30
C HIS A 171 9.25 11.86 19.81
N ASP A 172 10.13 11.81 20.80
CA ASP A 172 10.78 13.00 21.35
C ASP A 172 11.72 13.71 20.36
N GLN A 173 12.08 13.03 19.28
CA GLN A 173 12.93 13.56 18.24
C GLN A 173 12.14 14.16 17.07
N GLY A 174 10.81 14.17 17.15
CA GLY A 174 9.91 14.80 16.17
C GLY A 174 9.19 13.82 15.24
N LEU A 175 9.16 12.52 15.56
CA LEU A 175 8.24 11.58 14.92
C LEU A 175 6.82 11.82 15.44
N GLN A 176 5.84 11.81 14.54
CA GLN A 176 4.42 11.75 14.83
C GLN A 176 3.79 10.60 14.06
N ILE A 177 2.90 9.85 14.70
CA ILE A 177 2.06 8.83 14.04
C ILE A 177 0.61 9.30 14.10
N VAL A 178 -0.08 9.21 12.98
CA VAL A 178 -1.52 9.45 12.84
C VAL A 178 -2.11 8.18 12.24
N ALA A 179 -2.84 7.42 13.02
CA ALA A 179 -3.45 6.18 12.58
C ALA A 179 -4.95 6.39 12.31
N TYR A 180 -5.39 6.11 11.10
CA TYR A 180 -6.80 6.10 10.72
C TYR A 180 -7.33 4.66 10.75
N GLY A 181 -8.29 4.41 11.62
CA GLY A 181 -8.92 3.11 11.79
C GLY A 181 -10.13 2.95 10.88
N LEU A 182 -10.15 1.90 10.05
CA LEU A 182 -11.32 1.47 9.28
C LEU A 182 -12.26 0.67 10.21
N GLU A 183 -12.86 1.37 11.15
CA GLU A 183 -13.60 0.78 12.26
C GLU A 183 -15.09 1.08 12.20
N SER A 184 -15.89 0.15 12.70
CA SER A 184 -17.34 0.33 12.88
C SER A 184 -17.77 0.29 14.35
N ASP A 185 -16.87 -0.11 15.27
CA ASP A 185 -17.12 -0.20 16.71
C ASP A 185 -15.98 0.38 17.53
N GLU A 186 -16.24 1.49 18.22
CA GLU A 186 -15.25 2.21 19.02
C GLU A 186 -14.69 1.37 20.19
N ALA A 187 -15.49 0.51 20.81
CA ALA A 187 -15.06 -0.25 21.98
C ALA A 187 -14.06 -1.34 21.60
N THR A 188 -14.31 -2.03 20.51
CA THR A 188 -13.39 -3.03 19.93
C THR A 188 -12.10 -2.35 19.50
N TRP A 189 -12.19 -1.21 18.84
CA TRP A 189 -11.03 -0.41 18.43
C TRP A 189 -10.15 0.00 19.61
N ARG A 190 -10.74 0.61 20.67
CA ARG A 190 -10.00 0.98 21.89
C ARG A 190 -9.30 -0.19 22.53
N THR A 191 -10.00 -1.33 22.64
CA THR A 191 -9.42 -2.55 23.18
C THR A 191 -8.20 -3.00 22.39
N ALA A 192 -8.25 -2.90 21.08
CA ALA A 192 -7.11 -3.21 20.21
C ALA A 192 -5.94 -2.28 20.44
N LEU A 193 -6.17 -0.96 20.48
CA LEU A 193 -5.15 0.05 20.74
C LEU A 193 -4.42 -0.18 22.07
N GLU A 194 -5.18 -0.47 23.12
CA GLU A 194 -4.62 -0.74 24.45
C GLU A 194 -3.78 -2.01 24.48
N LYS A 195 -4.29 -3.10 23.88
CA LYS A 195 -3.59 -4.39 23.82
C LYS A 195 -2.27 -4.30 23.05
N ASP A 196 -2.24 -3.52 21.98
CA ASP A 196 -1.04 -3.38 21.13
C ASP A 196 -0.07 -2.30 21.63
N GLY A 197 -0.45 -1.54 22.66
CA GLY A 197 0.35 -0.42 23.14
C GLY A 197 0.34 0.79 22.18
N ALA A 198 -0.57 0.80 21.23
CA ALA A 198 -0.68 1.82 20.19
C ALA A 198 -1.45 3.08 20.62
N ILE A 199 -2.14 3.08 21.77
CA ILE A 199 -2.96 4.19 22.26
C ILE A 199 -2.20 5.51 22.44
N ARG A 200 -0.88 5.50 22.30
CA ARG A 200 0.04 6.60 22.65
C ARG A 200 0.15 7.69 21.58
N TRP A 201 -0.32 7.46 20.37
CA TRP A 201 -0.27 8.43 19.28
C TRP A 201 -1.67 8.88 18.85
N LEU A 202 -1.77 9.63 17.78
CA LEU A 202 -3.02 10.19 17.29
C LEU A 202 -3.84 9.13 16.55
N HIS A 203 -5.12 9.03 16.90
CA HIS A 203 -6.06 8.08 16.30
C HIS A 203 -7.31 8.76 15.81
N ALA A 204 -7.68 8.47 14.57
CA ALA A 204 -8.89 8.95 13.92
C ALA A 204 -9.70 7.78 13.34
N SER A 205 -11.01 7.94 13.27
CA SER A 205 -11.93 7.06 12.55
C SER A 205 -13.29 7.76 12.46
N ASP A 206 -13.97 7.61 11.35
CA ASP A 206 -15.37 8.04 11.20
C ASP A 206 -16.37 6.95 11.65
N LEU A 207 -15.88 5.78 12.00
CA LEU A 207 -16.64 4.59 12.43
C LEU A 207 -17.59 4.05 11.35
N GLN A 208 -17.29 4.28 10.07
CA GLN A 208 -18.07 3.78 8.93
C GLN A 208 -17.56 2.42 8.41
N GLY A 209 -16.47 1.90 8.97
CA GLY A 209 -15.86 0.66 8.52
C GLY A 209 -15.22 0.79 7.13
N ASP A 210 -15.40 -0.22 6.29
CA ASP A 210 -14.84 -0.27 4.94
C ASP A 210 -15.53 0.70 3.96
N ASP A 211 -16.60 1.36 4.37
CA ASP A 211 -17.35 2.34 3.58
C ASP A 211 -16.86 3.79 3.82
N ALA A 212 -15.72 3.94 4.52
CA ALA A 212 -15.12 5.21 4.94
C ALA A 212 -14.43 6.00 3.80
#